data_74fff77e33fa7720758e15c82058e6f3
#
_entry.id   74fff77e33fa7720758e15c82058e6f3
#
_cell.length_a   1.000
_cell.length_b   1.000
_cell.length_c   1.000
_cell.angle_alpha   90.00
_cell.angle_beta   90.00
_cell.angle_gamma   90.00
#
_symmetry.space_group_name_H-M   'P 1'
#
loop_
_entity.id
_entity.type
_entity.pdbx_description
1 polymer ?
#
loop_
_entity_poly.entity_id
_entity_poly.type
_entity_poly.pdbx_seq_one_letter_code
_entity_poly.pdbx_strand_id
1 'polypeptide(L)'
;MSILEGVKPLPLKWIYKSKKDLRNIILRRKARLVAQGFFQIFGIDYTDTYSPVAKFVSIRIFLAISAQLGLIIRTIDVDTAFLNADIDENLWVKLPEGTKLATNDDGIYKLRKSLYWP
;
A
#
# COMPACT_ATOMS: atom_id res chain seq x y z
N MET A 1 26.39 12.43 -13.29
CA MET A 1 26.19 13.34 -12.14
C MET A 1 25.23 12.61 -11.21
N SER A 2 25.72 12.02 -10.11
CA SER A 2 24.91 11.15 -9.24
C SER A 2 23.94 12.01 -8.42
N ILE A 3 22.67 11.87 -8.72
CA ILE A 3 21.54 12.60 -8.11
C ILE A 3 21.31 12.20 -6.63
N LEU A 4 22.17 11.35 -6.06
CA LEU A 4 21.86 10.61 -4.84
C LEU A 4 22.84 10.83 -3.67
N GLU A 5 23.66 11.90 -3.69
CA GLU A 5 24.46 12.23 -2.50
C GLU A 5 23.53 12.62 -1.35
N GLY A 6 23.47 11.76 -0.31
CA GLY A 6 22.67 11.98 0.91
C GLY A 6 21.28 11.36 0.92
N VAL A 7 20.80 10.74 -0.18
CA VAL A 7 19.48 10.09 -0.22
C VAL A 7 19.61 8.59 0.10
N LYS A 8 18.91 8.13 1.14
CA LYS A 8 18.79 6.71 1.49
C LYS A 8 17.51 6.14 0.88
N PRO A 9 17.59 5.35 -0.22
CA PRO A 9 16.39 4.81 -0.83
C PRO A 9 15.75 3.73 0.04
N LEU A 10 14.42 3.75 0.14
CA LEU A 10 13.65 2.75 0.85
C LEU A 10 13.62 1.43 0.07
N PRO A 11 14.01 0.32 0.67
CA PRO A 11 13.94 -0.96 0.00
C PRO A 11 12.48 -1.41 -0.16
N LEU A 12 12.16 -1.93 -1.35
CA LEU A 12 10.88 -2.54 -1.64
C LEU A 12 10.99 -4.07 -1.56
N LYS A 13 9.85 -4.74 -1.31
CA LYS A 13 9.74 -6.19 -1.39
C LYS A 13 8.42 -6.59 -2.03
N TRP A 14 8.41 -7.76 -2.69
CA TRP A 14 7.20 -8.40 -3.16
C TRP A 14 6.56 -9.23 -2.04
N ILE A 15 5.27 -9.03 -1.83
CA ILE A 15 4.45 -9.90 -0.98
C ILE A 15 3.49 -10.66 -1.87
N TYR A 16 3.56 -11.99 -1.81
CA TYR A 16 2.70 -12.88 -2.55
C TYR A 16 1.67 -13.51 -1.62
N LYS A 17 0.41 -13.50 -2.04
CA LYS A 17 -0.69 -14.14 -1.30
C LYS A 17 -1.58 -14.92 -2.26
N SER A 18 -1.85 -16.18 -1.92
CA SER A 18 -2.82 -17.01 -2.62
C SER A 18 -4.10 -17.09 -1.81
N LYS A 19 -5.24 -16.75 -2.40
CA LYS A 19 -6.56 -17.07 -1.84
C LYS A 19 -6.95 -18.47 -2.29
N LYS A 20 -7.36 -19.29 -1.35
CA LYS A 20 -7.83 -20.67 -1.57
C LYS A 20 -9.28 -20.80 -1.12
N ASP A 21 -10.03 -21.71 -1.72
CA ASP A 21 -11.34 -22.12 -1.25
C ASP A 21 -11.26 -23.13 -0.10
N LEU A 22 -12.42 -23.59 0.36
CA LEU A 22 -12.52 -24.60 1.40
C LEU A 22 -11.94 -25.97 0.99
N ARG A 23 -11.76 -26.20 -0.32
CA ARG A 23 -11.18 -27.41 -0.91
C ARG A 23 -9.68 -27.23 -1.21
N ASN A 24 -9.06 -26.13 -0.70
CA ASN A 24 -7.64 -25.83 -0.91
C ASN A 24 -7.25 -25.49 -2.36
N ILE A 25 -8.25 -25.23 -3.23
CA ILE A 25 -8.03 -24.81 -4.62
C ILE A 25 -7.69 -23.33 -4.65
N ILE A 26 -6.65 -22.96 -5.40
CA ILE A 26 -6.24 -21.56 -5.54
C ILE A 26 -7.25 -20.82 -6.41
N LEU A 27 -8.02 -19.93 -5.80
CA LEU A 27 -8.98 -19.05 -6.49
C LEU A 27 -8.31 -17.82 -7.10
N ARG A 28 -7.32 -17.24 -6.41
CA ARG A 28 -6.64 -16.01 -6.84
C ARG A 28 -5.25 -15.92 -6.26
N ARG A 29 -4.30 -15.50 -7.08
CA ARG A 29 -2.96 -15.10 -6.65
C ARG A 29 -2.88 -13.58 -6.63
N LYS A 30 -2.33 -13.00 -5.58
CA LYS A 30 -2.07 -11.56 -5.45
C LYS A 30 -0.58 -11.34 -5.21
N ALA A 31 -0.02 -10.39 -5.94
CA ALA A 31 1.32 -9.85 -5.68
C ALA A 31 1.17 -8.37 -5.31
N ARG A 32 1.88 -7.93 -4.29
CA ARG A 32 1.95 -6.52 -3.90
C ARG A 32 3.39 -6.12 -3.72
N LEU A 33 3.75 -5.01 -4.33
CA LEU A 33 5.01 -4.34 -4.05
C LEU A 33 4.79 -3.42 -2.84
N VAL A 34 5.57 -3.61 -1.79
CA VAL A 34 5.43 -2.86 -0.54
C VAL A 34 6.76 -2.27 -0.10
N ALA A 35 6.72 -1.09 0.49
CA ALA A 35 7.89 -0.48 1.09
C ALA A 35 8.16 -1.13 2.46
N GLN A 36 9.46 -1.31 2.80
CA GLN A 36 9.85 -1.83 4.09
C GLN A 36 9.89 -0.69 5.11
N GLY A 37 8.73 -0.36 5.70
CA GLY A 37 8.51 0.82 6.54
C GLY A 37 9.38 0.94 7.78
N PHE A 38 9.95 -0.18 8.28
CA PHE A 38 10.86 -0.14 9.42
C PHE A 38 12.20 0.55 9.14
N PHE A 39 12.50 0.88 7.89
CA PHE A 39 13.67 1.69 7.51
C PHE A 39 13.37 3.18 7.46
N GLN A 40 12.12 3.61 7.64
CA GLN A 40 11.76 5.02 7.62
C GLN A 40 11.96 5.68 8.99
N ILE A 41 12.33 6.96 8.94
CA ILE A 41 12.54 7.79 10.11
C ILE A 41 11.41 8.81 10.18
N PHE A 42 10.67 8.82 11.30
CA PHE A 42 9.65 9.82 11.56
C PHE A 42 10.24 11.24 11.53
N GLY A 43 9.56 12.16 10.86
CA GLY A 43 10.00 13.55 10.70
C GLY A 43 10.99 13.78 9.53
N ILE A 44 11.51 12.71 8.89
CA ILE A 44 12.39 12.79 7.72
C ILE A 44 11.70 12.17 6.50
N ASP A 45 11.24 10.93 6.65
CA ASP A 45 10.65 10.16 5.54
C ASP A 45 9.12 10.20 5.55
N TYR A 46 8.51 10.60 6.67
CA TYR A 46 7.07 10.79 6.80
C TYR A 46 6.73 11.68 8.00
N THR A 47 5.65 12.44 7.89
CA THR A 47 5.16 13.33 8.95
C THR A 47 3.85 12.83 9.56
N ASP A 48 3.11 12.01 8.84
CA ASP A 48 1.82 11.49 9.28
C ASP A 48 1.61 10.05 8.81
N THR A 49 1.10 9.20 9.70
CA THR A 49 0.82 7.77 9.42
C THR A 49 -0.63 7.40 9.67
N TYR A 50 -1.50 8.39 9.86
CA TYR A 50 -2.88 8.12 10.20
C TYR A 50 -3.68 7.64 8.99
N SER A 51 -3.99 6.34 8.94
CA SER A 51 -5.02 5.78 8.07
C SER A 51 -6.28 5.54 8.88
N PRO A 52 -7.36 6.31 8.69
CA PRO A 52 -8.59 6.13 9.44
C PRO A 52 -9.24 4.81 9.07
N VAL A 53 -9.25 3.87 10.01
CA VAL A 53 -9.99 2.60 9.91
C VAL A 53 -11.23 2.70 10.78
N ALA A 54 -12.40 2.48 10.20
CA ALA A 54 -13.64 2.46 10.96
C ALA A 54 -13.60 1.36 12.03
N LYS A 55 -13.90 1.73 13.29
CA LYS A 55 -13.97 0.76 14.37
C LYS A 55 -15.11 -0.22 14.11
N PHE A 56 -14.90 -1.49 14.40
CA PHE A 56 -15.90 -2.54 14.18
C PHE A 56 -17.23 -2.26 14.91
N VAL A 57 -17.17 -1.62 16.08
CA VAL A 57 -18.36 -1.17 16.83
C VAL A 57 -19.17 -0.14 16.02
N SER A 58 -18.51 0.83 15.38
CA SER A 58 -19.19 1.84 14.56
C SER A 58 -19.91 1.20 13.37
N ILE A 59 -19.28 0.21 12.74
CA ILE A 59 -19.89 -0.54 11.64
C ILE A 59 -21.14 -1.29 12.13
N ARG A 60 -21.07 -1.94 13.29
CA ARG A 60 -22.23 -2.64 13.89
C ARG A 60 -23.40 -1.70 14.19
N ILE A 61 -23.12 -0.55 14.80
CA ILE A 61 -24.15 0.46 15.11
C ILE A 61 -24.78 0.96 13.81
N PHE A 62 -23.96 1.27 12.79
CA PHE A 62 -24.46 1.69 11.48
C PHE A 62 -25.40 0.64 10.86
N LEU A 63 -25.00 -0.64 10.87
CA LEU A 63 -25.81 -1.73 10.34
C LEU A 63 -27.13 -1.90 11.10
N ALA A 64 -27.11 -1.80 12.44
CA ALA A 64 -28.30 -1.92 13.27
C ALA A 64 -29.31 -0.79 13.00
N ILE A 65 -28.83 0.46 12.95
CA ILE A 65 -29.68 1.62 12.64
C ILE A 65 -30.24 1.51 11.22
N SER A 66 -29.41 1.13 10.25
CA SER A 66 -29.86 0.97 8.87
C SER A 66 -30.94 -0.10 8.73
N ALA A 67 -30.79 -1.21 9.43
CA ALA A 67 -31.81 -2.28 9.45
C ALA A 67 -33.12 -1.80 10.09
N GLN A 68 -33.05 -1.05 11.20
CA GLN A 68 -34.24 -0.51 11.88
C GLN A 68 -34.98 0.50 10.99
N LEU A 69 -34.27 1.30 10.23
CA LEU A 69 -34.82 2.31 9.33
C LEU A 69 -35.19 1.76 7.94
N GLY A 70 -34.96 0.48 7.66
CA GLY A 70 -35.21 -0.13 6.37
C GLY A 70 -34.32 0.42 5.24
N LEU A 71 -33.11 0.90 5.55
CA LEU A 71 -32.19 1.49 4.57
C LEU A 71 -31.49 0.41 3.74
N ILE A 72 -31.27 0.72 2.47
CA ILE A 72 -30.45 -0.11 1.57
C ILE A 72 -28.99 0.28 1.73
N ILE A 73 -28.16 -0.68 2.13
CA ILE A 73 -26.72 -0.49 2.28
C ILE A 73 -26.02 -0.93 1.01
N ARG A 74 -25.13 -0.09 0.50
CA ARG A 74 -24.24 -0.42 -0.62
C ARG A 74 -22.79 -0.34 -0.16
N THR A 75 -21.99 -1.32 -0.53
CA THR A 75 -20.54 -1.33 -0.27
C THR A 75 -19.82 -0.90 -1.54
N ILE A 76 -18.90 0.04 -1.40
CA ILE A 76 -18.03 0.50 -2.48
C ILE A 76 -16.60 0.22 -2.04
N ASP A 77 -15.82 -0.42 -2.90
CA ASP A 77 -14.38 -0.62 -2.69
C ASP A 77 -13.62 0.06 -3.83
N VAL A 78 -12.57 0.78 -3.48
CA VAL A 78 -11.72 1.45 -4.47
C VAL A 78 -10.53 0.55 -4.77
N ASP A 79 -10.48 0.04 -5.98
CA ASP A 79 -9.35 -0.77 -6.43
C ASP A 79 -8.06 0.06 -6.37
N THR A 80 -7.05 -0.49 -5.67
CA THR A 80 -5.72 0.13 -5.55
C THR A 80 -5.74 1.57 -5.02
N ALA A 81 -6.61 1.88 -4.05
CA ALA A 81 -6.83 3.24 -3.54
C ALA A 81 -5.53 3.99 -3.23
N PHE A 82 -4.58 3.34 -2.54
CA PHE A 82 -3.29 3.96 -2.20
C PHE A 82 -2.44 4.31 -3.43
N LEU A 83 -2.51 3.52 -4.50
CA LEU A 83 -1.74 3.78 -5.73
C LEU A 83 -2.32 4.95 -6.55
N ASN A 84 -3.49 5.45 -6.17
CA ASN A 84 -4.11 6.61 -6.79
C ASN A 84 -3.80 7.92 -6.07
N ALA A 85 -3.38 7.84 -4.80
CA ALA A 85 -3.01 9.01 -4.01
C ALA A 85 -1.63 9.54 -4.44
N ASP A 86 -1.55 10.83 -4.67
CA ASP A 86 -0.27 11.51 -4.91
C ASP A 86 0.54 11.56 -3.61
N ILE A 87 1.85 11.65 -3.74
CA ILE A 87 2.77 11.76 -2.62
C ILE A 87 3.46 13.12 -2.68
N ASP A 88 3.36 13.88 -1.59
CA ASP A 88 3.94 15.21 -1.50
C ASP A 88 5.43 15.18 -1.14
N GLU A 89 5.89 14.07 -0.57
CA GLU A 89 7.27 13.89 -0.13
C GLU A 89 8.18 13.37 -1.25
N ASN A 90 9.44 13.75 -1.19
CA ASN A 90 10.46 13.28 -2.12
C ASN A 90 11.02 11.93 -1.68
N LEU A 91 10.26 10.86 -1.87
CA LEU A 91 10.67 9.51 -1.50
C LEU A 91 11.33 8.77 -2.66
N TRP A 92 12.49 8.19 -2.37
CA TRP A 92 13.23 7.34 -3.29
C TRP A 92 13.15 5.89 -2.83
N VAL A 93 12.98 4.99 -3.77
CA VAL A 93 12.81 3.57 -3.50
C VAL A 93 13.80 2.75 -4.31
N LYS A 94 14.22 1.63 -3.72
CA LYS A 94 15.04 0.62 -4.40
C LYS A 94 14.20 -0.59 -4.71
N LEU A 95 14.18 -1.00 -5.97
CA LEU A 95 13.46 -2.19 -6.41
C LEU A 95 14.05 -3.46 -5.80
N PRO A 96 13.22 -4.50 -5.57
CA PRO A 96 13.70 -5.82 -5.15
C PRO A 96 14.63 -6.44 -6.18
N GLU A 97 15.61 -7.21 -5.72
CA GLU A 97 16.50 -7.97 -6.59
C GLU A 97 15.70 -8.85 -7.56
N GLY A 98 16.19 -8.95 -8.79
CA GLY A 98 15.53 -9.73 -9.85
C GLY A 98 14.37 -9.00 -10.55
N THR A 99 13.97 -7.82 -10.09
CA THR A 99 13.00 -6.99 -10.81
C THR A 99 13.74 -6.23 -11.92
N LYS A 100 13.57 -6.67 -13.17
CA LYS A 100 14.16 -6.00 -14.33
C LYS A 100 13.14 -5.01 -14.90
N LEU A 101 13.43 -3.71 -14.76
CA LEU A 101 12.84 -2.69 -15.63
C LEU A 101 13.76 -2.51 -16.85
N ALA A 102 13.18 -2.09 -17.96
CA ALA A 102 13.90 -1.97 -19.25
C ALA A 102 15.01 -0.89 -19.28
N THR A 103 15.30 -0.25 -18.17
CA THR A 103 16.32 0.79 -18.02
C THR A 103 17.54 0.23 -17.31
N ASN A 104 18.74 0.54 -17.85
CA ASN A 104 20.05 0.21 -17.25
C ASN A 104 20.34 1.09 -16.04
N ASP A 105 19.45 1.09 -15.04
CA ASP A 105 19.51 1.98 -13.90
C ASP A 105 19.93 1.22 -12.63
N ASP A 106 20.47 1.94 -11.66
CA ASP A 106 20.87 1.43 -10.33
C ASP A 106 19.69 0.88 -9.51
N GLY A 107 18.51 0.76 -10.11
CA GLY A 107 17.28 0.26 -9.49
C GLY A 107 16.65 1.22 -8.47
N ILE A 108 17.03 2.50 -8.51
CA ILE A 108 16.54 3.54 -7.61
C ILE A 108 15.58 4.46 -8.37
N TYR A 109 14.38 4.64 -7.83
CA TYR A 109 13.31 5.39 -8.47
C TYR A 109 12.65 6.34 -7.49
N LYS A 110 12.25 7.52 -7.98
CA LYS A 110 11.43 8.46 -7.21
C LYS A 110 9.97 8.02 -7.26
N LEU A 111 9.31 7.92 -6.11
CA LEU A 111 7.87 7.67 -6.05
C LEU A 111 7.11 8.92 -6.50
N ARG A 112 6.08 8.69 -7.32
CA ARG A 112 5.09 9.71 -7.71
C ARG A 112 3.77 9.53 -6.99
N LYS A 113 3.47 8.30 -6.57
CA LYS A 113 2.22 7.93 -5.90
C LYS A 113 2.50 7.05 -4.71
N SER A 114 1.58 7.03 -3.77
CA SER A 114 1.70 6.21 -2.57
C SER A 114 1.81 4.72 -2.88
N LEU A 115 2.53 4.01 -2.04
CA LEU A 115 2.64 2.55 -2.09
C LEU A 115 1.94 1.93 -0.88
N TYR A 116 1.64 0.64 -0.99
CA TYR A 116 1.16 -0.13 0.14
C TYR A 116 2.25 -0.28 1.21
N TRP A 117 1.83 -0.14 2.47
CA TRP A 117 2.60 -0.49 3.66
C TRP A 117 2.30 -1.92 4.08
N PRO A 118 3.26 -2.62 4.68
CA PRO A 118 3.03 -3.99 5.16
C PRO A 118 2.07 -4.02 6.34
#